data_8e3aa3f86dade2e2b920ac1ef6b993c7
#
_entry.id   8e3aa3f86dade2e2b920ac1ef6b993c7
#
_cell.length_a   1.000
_cell.length_b   1.000
_cell.length_c   1.000
_cell.angle_alpha   90.00
_cell.angle_beta   90.00
_cell.angle_gamma   90.00
#
_symmetry.space_group_name_H-M   'P 1'
#
loop_
_entity.id
_entity.type
_entity.pdbx_description
1 polymer ?
#
loop_
_entity_poly.entity_id
_entity_poly.type
_entity_poly.pdbx_seq_one_letter_code
_entity_poly.pdbx_strand_id
1 'polypeptide(L)'
;MRFPLLILAVSVLPVAQADEWPAPVIREVFSQSRAYFVRVVPGKSFGDTVGFSGAAKGPFATAEFYHLEKDRSYRLATTASLLNPIAPAEFLVTDNGFLITLDNWHNMGYGKVVALYTPAGKAIRAYELSDLFTKGEIEGFDHSVSSIQWRKLSGSYVRPGGDTINVTINDTGGAFIFEMKGAYQYCETRGGTFLCRVANQDRTWRAFREPNPGFR
;
A
#
# COMPACT_ATOMS: atom_id res chain seq x y z
N MET A 1 70.81 4.86 1.04
CA MET A 1 69.56 5.60 1.11
C MET A 1 68.41 4.66 0.79
N ARG A 2 67.53 4.34 1.79
CA ARG A 2 66.33 3.48 1.59
C ARG A 2 65.12 4.39 1.59
N PHE A 3 64.43 4.46 0.48
CA PHE A 3 63.15 5.20 0.38
C PHE A 3 62.02 4.31 0.93
N PRO A 4 61.17 4.79 1.83
CA PRO A 4 59.98 4.07 2.25
C PRO A 4 58.93 4.15 1.15
N LEU A 5 58.40 2.99 0.75
CA LEU A 5 57.27 2.84 -0.17
C LEU A 5 55.99 3.17 0.59
N LEU A 6 55.37 4.32 0.25
CA LEU A 6 54.11 4.73 0.83
C LEU A 6 52.96 4.00 0.08
N ILE A 7 52.36 3.00 0.71
CA ILE A 7 51.20 2.30 0.15
C ILE A 7 49.97 3.15 0.48
N LEU A 8 49.40 3.77 -0.55
CA LEU A 8 48.14 4.50 -0.45
C LEU A 8 46.97 3.49 -0.49
N ALA A 9 46.35 3.21 0.66
CA ALA A 9 45.14 2.39 0.72
C ALA A 9 43.96 3.19 0.21
N VAL A 10 43.48 2.90 -0.99
CA VAL A 10 42.22 3.45 -1.53
C VAL A 10 41.08 2.64 -0.91
N SER A 11 40.41 3.22 0.08
CA SER A 11 39.16 2.67 0.60
C SER A 11 38.04 2.90 -0.42
N VAL A 12 37.60 1.82 -1.06
CA VAL A 12 36.38 1.83 -1.89
C VAL A 12 35.19 1.88 -0.92
N LEU A 13 34.59 3.05 -0.78
CA LEU A 13 33.33 3.20 -0.06
C LEU A 13 32.25 2.46 -0.87
N PRO A 14 31.40 1.62 -0.24
CA PRO A 14 30.26 1.06 -0.94
C PRO A 14 29.36 2.21 -1.39
N VAL A 15 29.14 2.31 -2.69
CA VAL A 15 28.13 3.23 -3.25
C VAL A 15 26.79 2.70 -2.77
N ALA A 16 26.12 3.45 -1.92
CA ALA A 16 24.74 3.16 -1.54
C ALA A 16 23.91 3.16 -2.83
N GLN A 17 23.41 1.99 -3.21
CA GLN A 17 22.55 1.83 -4.38
C GLN A 17 21.23 2.50 -4.03
N ALA A 18 20.95 3.65 -4.63
CA ALA A 18 19.66 4.30 -4.49
C ALA A 18 18.59 3.39 -5.13
N ASP A 19 17.43 3.26 -4.46
CA ASP A 19 16.28 2.55 -5.02
C ASP A 19 15.89 3.19 -6.35
N GLU A 20 16.18 2.54 -7.47
CA GLU A 20 15.72 2.98 -8.78
C GLU A 20 14.27 2.55 -8.99
N TRP A 21 13.35 3.46 -8.71
CA TRP A 21 11.95 3.27 -9.06
C TRP A 21 11.75 3.65 -10.54
N PRO A 22 11.18 2.75 -11.36
CA PRO A 22 10.82 3.11 -12.73
C PRO A 22 9.78 4.23 -12.75
N ALA A 23 9.70 4.97 -13.85
CA ALA A 23 8.65 5.97 -14.02
C ALA A 23 7.26 5.32 -13.89
N PRO A 24 6.31 5.93 -13.16
CA PRO A 24 4.98 5.38 -13.02
C PRO A 24 4.25 5.42 -14.37
N VAL A 25 3.51 4.37 -14.64
CA VAL A 25 2.71 4.24 -15.88
C VAL A 25 1.23 4.17 -15.53
N ILE A 26 0.37 4.42 -16.53
CA ILE A 26 -1.07 4.16 -16.39
C ILE A 26 -1.27 2.67 -16.16
N ARG A 27 -2.03 2.32 -15.13
CA ARG A 27 -2.36 0.94 -14.77
C ARG A 27 -3.86 0.75 -14.64
N GLU A 28 -4.33 -0.42 -15.04
CA GLU A 28 -5.72 -0.85 -14.91
C GLU A 28 -5.79 -2.08 -14.02
N VAL A 29 -6.72 -2.08 -13.07
CA VAL A 29 -7.00 -3.24 -12.21
C VAL A 29 -8.49 -3.53 -12.24
N PHE A 30 -8.82 -4.77 -12.53
CA PHE A 30 -10.19 -5.28 -12.60
C PHE A 30 -10.58 -5.89 -11.26
N SER A 31 -11.85 -5.77 -10.90
CA SER A 31 -12.45 -6.60 -9.86
C SER A 31 -12.45 -8.07 -10.27
N GLN A 32 -12.59 -8.98 -9.30
CA GLN A 32 -12.57 -10.41 -9.55
C GLN A 32 -13.68 -10.84 -10.52
N SER A 33 -14.89 -10.31 -10.35
CA SER A 33 -16.04 -10.54 -11.26
C SER A 33 -15.92 -9.84 -12.61
N ARG A 34 -14.94 -8.92 -12.75
CA ARG A 34 -14.82 -8.01 -13.89
C ARG A 34 -16.00 -7.06 -14.10
N ALA A 35 -16.88 -6.92 -13.09
CA ALA A 35 -17.98 -5.94 -13.15
C ALA A 35 -17.47 -4.48 -13.07
N TYR A 36 -16.30 -4.29 -12.48
CA TYR A 36 -15.65 -2.99 -12.32
C TYR A 36 -14.19 -3.06 -12.71
N PHE A 37 -13.63 -1.96 -13.17
CA PHE A 37 -12.20 -1.74 -13.17
C PHE A 37 -11.88 -0.26 -12.87
N VAL A 38 -10.67 -0.03 -12.40
CA VAL A 38 -10.14 1.30 -12.18
C VAL A 38 -8.87 1.48 -12.98
N ARG A 39 -8.78 2.59 -13.71
CA ARG A 39 -7.57 3.06 -14.37
C ARG A 39 -6.96 4.16 -13.52
N VAL A 40 -5.72 3.97 -13.08
CA VAL A 40 -4.96 4.99 -12.36
C VAL A 40 -4.01 5.69 -13.33
N VAL A 41 -4.15 7.00 -13.41
CA VAL A 41 -3.28 7.89 -14.18
C VAL A 41 -2.33 8.57 -13.20
N PRO A 42 -1.00 8.43 -13.36
CA PRO A 42 -0.02 9.05 -12.47
C PRO A 42 -0.15 10.56 -12.40
N GLY A 43 0.17 11.13 -11.24
CA GLY A 43 0.32 12.56 -11.03
C GLY A 43 1.56 13.11 -11.76
N LYS A 44 1.64 14.43 -11.86
CA LYS A 44 2.74 15.12 -12.57
C LYS A 44 3.95 15.45 -11.71
N SER A 45 3.92 15.11 -10.41
CA SER A 45 5.01 15.41 -9.47
C SER A 45 6.21 14.48 -9.57
N PHE A 46 6.14 13.43 -10.40
CA PHE A 46 7.25 12.50 -10.59
C PHE A 46 8.42 13.18 -11.31
N GLY A 47 9.61 13.11 -10.73
CA GLY A 47 10.81 13.76 -11.25
C GLY A 47 11.21 15.05 -10.50
N ASP A 48 10.27 15.74 -9.87
CA ASP A 48 10.54 16.95 -9.07
C ASP A 48 10.76 16.62 -7.58
N THR A 49 10.81 15.33 -7.23
CA THR A 49 10.66 14.88 -5.87
C THR A 49 11.95 14.38 -5.27
N VAL A 50 12.43 15.09 -4.27
CA VAL A 50 13.36 14.56 -3.30
C VAL A 50 12.55 14.23 -2.05
N GLY A 51 12.23 12.95 -1.86
CA GLY A 51 11.41 12.46 -0.75
C GLY A 51 9.92 12.81 -0.87
N PHE A 52 9.15 12.36 0.13
CA PHE A 52 7.68 12.45 0.12
C PHE A 52 7.15 13.90 0.06
N SER A 53 7.79 14.83 0.75
CA SER A 53 7.34 16.23 0.78
C SER A 53 7.42 16.92 -0.59
N GLY A 54 8.37 16.54 -1.45
CA GLY A 54 8.44 17.00 -2.83
C GLY A 54 7.29 16.44 -3.66
N ALA A 55 6.96 15.15 -3.53
CA ALA A 55 5.86 14.50 -4.22
C ALA A 55 4.49 15.14 -3.89
N ALA A 56 4.31 15.66 -2.69
CA ALA A 56 3.06 16.25 -2.23
C ALA A 56 2.66 17.56 -2.92
N LYS A 57 3.48 18.12 -3.82
CA LYS A 57 3.17 19.38 -4.52
C LYS A 57 2.05 19.26 -5.57
N GLY A 58 1.73 18.03 -6.02
CA GLY A 58 0.65 17.80 -7.01
C GLY A 58 0.96 18.30 -8.43
N PRO A 59 0.05 18.16 -9.41
CA PRO A 59 -1.23 17.51 -9.26
C PRO A 59 -1.07 16.00 -8.96
N PHE A 60 -1.94 15.51 -8.08
CA PHE A 60 -1.92 14.12 -7.61
C PHE A 60 -2.42 13.15 -8.69
N ALA A 61 -2.16 11.87 -8.49
CA ALA A 61 -2.71 10.81 -9.32
C ALA A 61 -4.23 10.86 -9.37
N THR A 62 -4.81 10.42 -10.47
CA THR A 62 -6.26 10.32 -10.65
C THR A 62 -6.67 8.87 -10.87
N ALA A 63 -7.88 8.53 -10.44
CA ALA A 63 -8.51 7.25 -10.71
C ALA A 63 -9.78 7.45 -11.54
N GLU A 64 -9.87 6.74 -12.64
CA GLU A 64 -11.06 6.63 -13.48
C GLU A 64 -11.77 5.33 -13.13
N PHE A 65 -13.02 5.42 -12.67
CA PHE A 65 -13.83 4.28 -12.25
C PHE A 65 -14.78 3.87 -13.36
N TYR A 66 -14.70 2.63 -13.77
CA TYR A 66 -15.52 2.06 -14.83
C TYR A 66 -16.38 0.92 -14.31
N HIS A 67 -17.58 0.76 -14.87
CA HIS A 67 -18.44 -0.38 -14.63
C HIS A 67 -18.88 -1.03 -15.95
N LEU A 68 -19.10 -2.35 -15.89
CA LEU A 68 -19.55 -3.15 -17.03
C LEU A 68 -21.05 -2.94 -17.26
N GLU A 69 -21.42 -2.55 -18.48
CA GLU A 69 -22.79 -2.40 -18.92
C GLU A 69 -23.38 -3.71 -19.45
N LYS A 70 -24.69 -3.71 -19.68
CA LYS A 70 -25.40 -4.90 -20.22
C LYS A 70 -24.95 -5.30 -21.63
N ASP A 71 -24.48 -4.37 -22.43
CA ASP A 71 -23.92 -4.58 -23.76
C ASP A 71 -22.48 -5.06 -23.76
N ARG A 72 -21.92 -5.35 -22.57
CA ARG A 72 -20.53 -5.77 -22.34
C ARG A 72 -19.48 -4.68 -22.62
N SER A 73 -19.87 -3.43 -22.79
CA SER A 73 -18.94 -2.30 -22.79
C SER A 73 -18.66 -1.81 -21.36
N TYR A 74 -17.51 -1.18 -21.17
CA TYR A 74 -17.21 -0.49 -19.90
C TYR A 74 -17.51 0.99 -20.07
N ARG A 75 -18.30 1.54 -19.14
CA ARG A 75 -18.61 2.95 -19.09
C ARG A 75 -17.91 3.62 -17.91
N LEU A 76 -17.28 4.77 -18.19
CA LEU A 76 -16.72 5.64 -17.16
C LEU A 76 -17.85 6.16 -16.26
N ALA A 77 -17.78 5.83 -14.98
CA ALA A 77 -18.75 6.30 -13.98
C ALA A 77 -18.30 7.64 -13.37
N THR A 78 -17.02 7.75 -13.03
CA THR A 78 -16.46 8.96 -12.42
C THR A 78 -14.94 8.99 -12.52
N THR A 79 -14.37 10.18 -12.33
CA THR A 79 -12.93 10.40 -12.15
C THR A 79 -12.71 11.10 -10.81
N ALA A 80 -11.74 10.64 -10.03
CA ALA A 80 -11.43 11.21 -8.73
C ALA A 80 -9.91 11.42 -8.56
N SER A 81 -9.54 12.48 -7.84
CA SER A 81 -8.16 12.66 -7.39
C SER A 81 -7.87 11.69 -6.25
N LEU A 82 -6.72 11.01 -6.32
CA LEU A 82 -6.24 10.13 -5.26
C LEU A 82 -5.45 10.93 -4.21
N LEU A 83 -5.32 10.35 -3.02
CA LEU A 83 -4.45 10.87 -1.97
C LEU A 83 -2.96 10.52 -2.19
N ASN A 84 -2.68 9.74 -3.23
CA ASN A 84 -1.34 9.35 -3.65
C ASN A 84 -0.77 10.41 -4.59
N PRO A 85 0.34 11.10 -4.23
CA PRO A 85 0.87 12.22 -5.02
C PRO A 85 1.29 11.80 -6.43
N ILE A 86 2.09 10.74 -6.55
CA ILE A 86 2.63 10.28 -7.84
C ILE A 86 1.72 9.20 -8.42
N ALA A 87 1.57 8.11 -7.68
CA ALA A 87 0.69 6.97 -7.96
C ALA A 87 0.62 6.11 -6.69
N PRO A 88 -0.37 5.25 -6.51
CA PRO A 88 -0.28 4.17 -5.55
C PRO A 88 0.74 3.11 -6.02
N ALA A 89 1.52 2.55 -5.09
CA ALA A 89 2.42 1.45 -5.39
C ALA A 89 1.62 0.20 -5.81
N GLU A 90 0.51 -0.04 -5.14
CA GLU A 90 -0.45 -1.10 -5.45
C GLU A 90 -1.88 -0.58 -5.27
N PHE A 91 -2.84 -1.12 -5.99
CA PHE A 91 -4.26 -0.85 -5.74
C PHE A 91 -5.12 -2.05 -6.17
N LEU A 92 -6.25 -2.21 -5.47
CA LEU A 92 -7.19 -3.29 -5.69
C LEU A 92 -8.60 -2.74 -5.84
N VAL A 93 -9.42 -3.45 -6.61
CA VAL A 93 -10.83 -3.09 -6.87
C VAL A 93 -11.71 -4.24 -6.43
N THR A 94 -12.74 -3.95 -5.62
CA THR A 94 -13.69 -4.95 -5.16
C THR A 94 -14.79 -5.20 -6.20
N ASP A 95 -15.53 -6.30 -6.05
CA ASP A 95 -16.67 -6.61 -6.93
C ASP A 95 -17.86 -5.64 -6.78
N ASN A 96 -17.84 -4.81 -5.75
CA ASN A 96 -18.78 -3.71 -5.54
C ASN A 96 -18.23 -2.34 -5.99
N GLY A 97 -17.07 -2.32 -6.67
CA GLY A 97 -16.47 -1.11 -7.25
C GLY A 97 -15.71 -0.22 -6.27
N PHE A 98 -15.51 -0.64 -5.01
CA PHE A 98 -14.65 0.10 -4.08
C PHE A 98 -13.18 -0.04 -4.51
N LEU A 99 -12.40 1.02 -4.28
CA LEU A 99 -10.96 1.04 -4.52
C LEU A 99 -10.23 1.14 -3.19
N ILE A 100 -9.17 0.35 -3.02
CA ILE A 100 -8.12 0.57 -2.03
C ILE A 100 -6.81 0.88 -2.75
N THR A 101 -6.11 1.90 -2.27
CA THR A 101 -4.72 2.18 -2.68
C THR A 101 -3.78 1.86 -1.54
N LEU A 102 -2.62 1.29 -1.87
CA LEU A 102 -1.60 0.87 -0.93
C LEU A 102 -0.28 1.53 -1.30
N ASP A 103 0.29 2.25 -0.34
CA ASP A 103 1.53 3.00 -0.43
C ASP A 103 1.59 4.07 -1.53
N ASN A 104 2.62 4.87 -1.44
CA ASN A 104 2.95 5.88 -2.43
C ASN A 104 4.11 5.41 -3.30
N TRP A 105 3.99 5.59 -4.60
CA TRP A 105 5.07 5.34 -5.56
C TRP A 105 6.32 6.11 -5.16
N HIS A 106 7.47 5.45 -5.14
CA HIS A 106 8.76 6.01 -4.72
C HIS A 106 8.89 6.32 -3.22
N ASN A 107 7.81 6.19 -2.40
CA ASN A 107 7.79 6.52 -0.97
C ASN A 107 6.90 5.55 -0.20
N MET A 108 7.18 4.24 -0.28
CA MET A 108 6.44 3.24 0.49
C MET A 108 6.58 3.50 1.98
N GLY A 109 5.50 3.34 2.72
CA GLY A 109 5.49 3.56 4.17
C GLY A 109 5.38 5.03 4.60
N TYR A 110 5.40 5.98 3.67
CA TYR A 110 5.27 7.42 3.96
C TYR A 110 3.93 7.98 3.49
N GLY A 111 3.44 8.99 4.22
CA GLY A 111 2.16 9.64 3.95
C GLY A 111 0.97 8.70 4.14
N LYS A 112 -0.02 8.76 3.26
CA LYS A 112 -1.18 7.87 3.31
C LYS A 112 -0.83 6.53 2.69
N VAL A 113 -0.51 5.55 3.54
CA VAL A 113 -0.09 4.20 3.13
C VAL A 113 -1.27 3.31 2.73
N VAL A 114 -2.47 3.62 3.24
CA VAL A 114 -3.72 2.97 2.84
C VAL A 114 -4.77 4.04 2.65
N ALA A 115 -5.50 4.01 1.53
CA ALA A 115 -6.67 4.85 1.34
C ALA A 115 -7.81 4.07 0.66
N LEU A 116 -9.03 4.28 1.15
CA LEU A 116 -10.24 3.60 0.73
C LEU A 116 -11.15 4.61 0.02
N TYR A 117 -11.73 4.19 -1.11
CA TYR A 117 -12.61 5.03 -1.91
C TYR A 117 -13.91 4.29 -2.27
N THR A 118 -15.00 5.03 -2.30
CA THR A 118 -16.29 4.54 -2.81
C THR A 118 -16.25 4.32 -4.33
N PRO A 119 -17.20 3.59 -4.92
CA PRO A 119 -17.35 3.48 -6.37
C PRO A 119 -17.58 4.84 -7.07
N ALA A 120 -18.04 5.85 -6.32
CA ALA A 120 -18.19 7.24 -6.79
C ALA A 120 -16.90 8.07 -6.63
N GLY A 121 -15.76 7.44 -6.29
CA GLY A 121 -14.46 8.10 -6.16
C GLY A 121 -14.28 8.95 -4.89
N LYS A 122 -15.22 8.92 -3.94
CA LYS A 122 -15.11 9.66 -2.68
C LYS A 122 -14.21 8.90 -1.71
N ALA A 123 -13.20 9.56 -1.14
CA ALA A 123 -12.38 9.00 -0.07
C ALA A 123 -13.23 8.72 1.18
N ILE A 124 -13.14 7.51 1.71
CA ILE A 124 -13.84 7.05 2.92
C ILE A 124 -12.92 7.24 4.13
N ARG A 125 -11.72 6.71 4.02
CA ARG A 125 -10.70 6.71 5.09
C ARG A 125 -9.32 6.61 4.49
N ALA A 126 -8.34 7.18 5.18
CA ALA A 126 -6.94 7.02 4.85
C ALA A 126 -6.12 6.89 6.13
N TYR A 127 -5.05 6.10 6.06
CA TYR A 127 -4.19 5.75 7.18
C TYR A 127 -2.73 6.03 6.85
N GLU A 128 -2.00 6.52 7.85
CA GLU A 128 -0.54 6.55 7.88
C GLU A 128 -0.01 5.33 8.64
N LEU A 129 1.28 5.03 8.58
CA LEU A 129 1.83 3.92 9.35
C LEU A 129 1.61 4.08 10.85
N SER A 130 1.66 5.30 11.37
CA SER A 130 1.39 5.61 12.78
C SER A 130 -0.05 5.34 13.24
N ASP A 131 -1.01 5.28 12.30
CA ASP A 131 -2.37 4.85 12.59
C ASP A 131 -2.47 3.33 12.76
N LEU A 132 -1.58 2.58 12.12
CA LEU A 132 -1.58 1.12 12.04
C LEU A 132 -0.64 0.47 13.06
N PHE A 133 0.52 1.07 13.30
CA PHE A 133 1.62 0.53 14.09
C PHE A 133 2.08 1.49 15.18
N THR A 134 2.71 0.95 16.21
CA THR A 134 3.46 1.74 17.19
C THR A 134 4.77 2.23 16.59
N LYS A 135 5.36 3.27 17.19
CA LYS A 135 6.68 3.76 16.79
C LYS A 135 7.73 2.66 16.78
N GLY A 136 7.79 1.81 17.82
CA GLY A 136 8.76 0.71 17.90
C GLY A 136 8.55 -0.37 16.82
N GLU A 137 7.30 -0.65 16.42
CA GLU A 137 7.01 -1.56 15.30
C GLU A 137 7.49 -0.95 13.97
N ILE A 138 7.27 0.36 13.78
CA ILE A 138 7.73 1.07 12.56
C ILE A 138 9.25 1.09 12.47
N GLU A 139 9.94 1.34 13.58
CA GLU A 139 11.41 1.34 13.65
C GLU A 139 12.01 -0.06 13.42
N GLY A 140 11.24 -1.12 13.65
CA GLY A 140 11.65 -2.51 13.42
C GLY A 140 11.50 -2.99 11.99
N PHE A 141 10.82 -2.26 11.10
CA PHE A 141 10.75 -2.64 9.68
C PHE A 141 12.07 -2.33 8.96
N ASP A 142 12.31 -3.04 7.87
CA ASP A 142 13.42 -2.71 6.98
C ASP A 142 13.20 -1.36 6.32
N HIS A 143 14.24 -0.54 6.31
CA HIS A 143 14.24 0.79 5.71
C HIS A 143 15.22 0.86 4.54
N SER A 144 14.79 1.45 3.44
CA SER A 144 15.67 1.95 2.39
C SER A 144 15.75 3.48 2.45
N VAL A 145 16.46 4.09 1.49
CA VAL A 145 16.57 5.55 1.41
C VAL A 145 15.21 6.24 1.24
N SER A 146 14.29 5.60 0.54
CA SER A 146 12.98 6.18 0.18
C SER A 146 11.78 5.41 0.73
N SER A 147 11.97 4.26 1.39
CA SER A 147 10.87 3.36 1.72
C SER A 147 11.01 2.68 3.07
N ILE A 148 9.87 2.39 3.70
CA ILE A 148 9.72 1.53 4.86
C ILE A 148 8.99 0.27 4.41
N GLN A 149 9.62 -0.90 4.54
CA GLN A 149 9.12 -2.19 4.02
C GLN A 149 8.13 -2.84 5.00
N TRP A 150 6.99 -2.22 5.27
CA TRP A 150 6.01 -2.65 6.26
C TRP A 150 5.11 -3.80 5.81
N ARG A 151 4.95 -4.03 4.50
CA ARG A 151 4.09 -5.06 3.92
C ARG A 151 4.76 -5.82 2.78
N LYS A 152 4.26 -7.01 2.47
CA LYS A 152 4.68 -7.77 1.29
C LYS A 152 4.08 -7.13 0.04
N LEU A 153 4.93 -6.80 -0.93
CA LEU A 153 4.49 -6.44 -2.27
C LEU A 153 3.74 -7.62 -2.88
N SER A 154 2.62 -7.35 -3.54
CA SER A 154 1.73 -8.37 -4.12
C SER A 154 1.15 -9.38 -3.11
N GLY A 155 1.26 -9.09 -1.79
CA GLY A 155 0.65 -9.87 -0.72
C GLY A 155 -0.76 -9.42 -0.34
N SER A 156 -1.37 -8.54 -1.15
CA SER A 156 -2.70 -8.00 -0.88
C SER A 156 -3.72 -8.59 -1.84
N TYR A 157 -4.92 -8.87 -1.32
CA TYR A 157 -6.00 -9.42 -2.15
C TYR A 157 -7.38 -9.06 -1.59
N VAL A 158 -8.38 -9.02 -2.48
CA VAL A 158 -9.79 -8.91 -2.11
C VAL A 158 -10.25 -10.26 -1.59
N ARG A 159 -10.85 -10.29 -0.39
CA ARG A 159 -11.37 -11.53 0.19
C ARG A 159 -12.67 -11.96 -0.50
N PRO A 160 -12.97 -13.27 -0.53
CA PRO A 160 -14.27 -13.76 -0.97
C PRO A 160 -15.41 -13.01 -0.27
N GLY A 161 -16.43 -12.59 -1.03
CA GLY A 161 -17.51 -11.71 -0.53
C GLY A 161 -17.34 -10.23 -0.89
N GLY A 162 -16.13 -9.81 -1.34
CA GLY A 162 -15.91 -8.52 -2.00
C GLY A 162 -15.88 -7.26 -1.13
N ASP A 163 -16.13 -7.38 0.19
CA ASP A 163 -16.26 -6.20 1.08
C ASP A 163 -15.05 -5.97 1.98
N THR A 164 -14.05 -6.84 1.91
CA THR A 164 -12.84 -6.75 2.72
C THR A 164 -11.59 -7.02 1.92
N ILE A 165 -10.50 -6.37 2.30
CA ILE A 165 -9.19 -6.54 1.69
C ILE A 165 -8.19 -6.98 2.73
N ASN A 166 -7.42 -8.01 2.38
CA ASN A 166 -6.31 -8.51 3.18
C ASN A 166 -5.01 -7.88 2.71
N VAL A 167 -4.21 -7.35 3.64
CA VAL A 167 -2.87 -6.80 3.39
C VAL A 167 -1.88 -7.54 4.27
N THR A 168 -1.03 -8.38 3.68
CA THR A 168 -0.03 -9.17 4.41
C THR A 168 1.15 -8.29 4.82
N ILE A 169 1.54 -8.38 6.11
CA ILE A 169 2.64 -7.64 6.69
C ILE A 169 3.96 -8.39 6.48
N ASN A 170 5.05 -7.66 6.28
CA ASN A 170 6.38 -8.24 6.31
C ASN A 170 6.71 -8.77 7.72
N ASP A 171 7.55 -9.76 7.79
CA ASP A 171 8.25 -10.31 8.96
C ASP A 171 7.39 -10.94 10.06
N THR A 172 6.14 -10.52 10.26
CA THR A 172 5.30 -11.03 11.36
C THR A 172 4.37 -12.17 10.95
N GLY A 173 4.18 -12.40 9.63
CA GLY A 173 3.15 -13.32 9.13
C GLY A 173 1.72 -12.87 9.45
N GLY A 174 1.58 -11.63 9.97
CA GLY A 174 0.30 -11.01 10.24
C GLY A 174 -0.31 -10.36 9.00
N ALA A 175 -1.56 -9.96 9.12
CA ALA A 175 -2.27 -9.24 8.07
C ALA A 175 -3.24 -8.21 8.63
N PHE A 176 -3.37 -7.09 7.94
CA PHE A 176 -4.51 -6.19 8.12
C PHE A 176 -5.68 -6.65 7.26
N ILE A 177 -6.86 -6.59 7.83
CA ILE A 177 -8.13 -6.82 7.14
C ILE A 177 -8.87 -5.48 7.17
N PHE A 178 -8.94 -4.81 6.03
CA PHE A 178 -9.66 -3.55 5.86
C PHE A 178 -11.07 -3.81 5.36
N GLU A 179 -12.06 -3.24 6.04
CA GLU A 179 -13.44 -3.21 5.57
C GLU A 179 -13.69 -1.96 4.72
N MET A 180 -14.47 -2.08 3.66
CA MET A 180 -14.77 -0.95 2.78
C MET A 180 -15.58 0.18 3.46
N LYS A 181 -16.06 -0.06 4.66
CA LYS A 181 -16.67 0.97 5.53
C LYS A 181 -15.67 1.81 6.33
N GLY A 182 -14.37 1.50 6.22
CA GLY A 182 -13.28 2.22 6.87
C GLY A 182 -12.87 1.66 8.23
N ALA A 183 -13.36 0.50 8.64
CA ALA A 183 -12.83 -0.24 9.78
C ALA A 183 -11.67 -1.14 9.35
N TYR A 184 -10.80 -1.50 10.29
CA TYR A 184 -9.76 -2.48 10.05
C TYR A 184 -9.43 -3.30 11.30
N GLN A 185 -8.88 -4.49 11.09
CA GLN A 185 -8.38 -5.38 12.12
C GLN A 185 -6.97 -5.83 11.73
N TYR A 186 -6.08 -5.92 12.70
CA TYR A 186 -4.80 -6.59 12.55
C TYR A 186 -4.89 -7.99 13.15
N CYS A 187 -4.51 -9.00 12.39
CA CYS A 187 -4.61 -10.40 12.77
C CYS A 187 -3.29 -11.13 12.55
N GLU A 188 -2.92 -12.00 13.48
CA GLU A 188 -1.75 -12.88 13.34
C GLU A 188 -1.98 -14.23 14.03
N THR A 189 -1.19 -15.23 13.68
CA THR A 189 -1.19 -16.53 14.36
C THR A 189 -0.11 -16.56 15.43
N ARG A 190 -0.50 -16.79 16.67
CA ARG A 190 0.40 -17.01 17.83
C ARG A 190 0.09 -18.33 18.48
N GLY A 191 1.09 -19.23 18.56
CA GLY A 191 0.91 -20.54 19.22
C GLY A 191 -0.24 -21.37 18.66
N GLY A 192 -0.50 -21.30 17.35
CA GLY A 192 -1.60 -22.00 16.67
C GLY A 192 -2.98 -21.34 16.83
N THR A 193 -3.07 -20.20 17.52
CA THR A 193 -4.32 -19.46 17.71
C THR A 193 -4.30 -18.20 16.84
N PHE A 194 -5.39 -17.98 16.08
CA PHE A 194 -5.57 -16.77 15.30
C PHE A 194 -6.10 -15.65 16.21
N LEU A 195 -5.31 -14.61 16.38
CA LEU A 195 -5.61 -13.48 17.27
C LEU A 195 -5.75 -12.22 16.46
N CYS A 196 -6.82 -11.47 16.70
CA CYS A 196 -7.03 -10.17 16.08
C CYS A 196 -7.10 -9.07 17.13
N ARG A 197 -6.55 -7.90 16.81
CA ARG A 197 -6.75 -6.65 17.54
C ARG A 197 -7.51 -5.67 16.65
N VAL A 198 -8.54 -5.04 17.20
CA VAL A 198 -9.19 -3.91 16.55
C VAL A 198 -8.32 -2.69 16.81
N ALA A 199 -7.90 -2.03 15.77
CA ALA A 199 -7.10 -0.81 15.91
C ALA A 199 -7.95 0.31 16.50
N ASN A 200 -7.36 1.03 17.41
CA ASN A 200 -7.78 2.28 18.05
C ASN A 200 -8.66 2.22 19.30
N GLN A 201 -9.06 1.09 19.87
CA GLN A 201 -9.84 1.22 21.11
C GLN A 201 -9.18 0.62 22.34
N ASP A 202 -8.37 -0.22 22.35
CA ASP A 202 -7.55 -0.83 23.39
C ASP A 202 -6.70 -1.87 22.68
N ARG A 203 -5.42 -1.76 22.67
CA ARG A 203 -4.48 -2.72 22.06
C ARG A 203 -4.58 -4.11 22.67
N THR A 204 -5.75 -4.49 23.14
CA THR A 204 -6.07 -5.79 23.71
C THR A 204 -6.35 -6.78 22.59
N TRP A 205 -5.53 -7.81 22.54
CA TRP A 205 -5.73 -8.97 21.67
C TRP A 205 -7.00 -9.70 22.07
N ARG A 206 -7.90 -9.91 21.13
CA ARG A 206 -9.07 -10.77 21.30
C ARG A 206 -8.89 -12.02 20.46
N ALA A 207 -9.05 -13.18 21.09
CA ALA A 207 -9.11 -14.44 20.35
C ALA A 207 -10.31 -14.42 19.40
N PHE A 208 -10.08 -14.56 18.11
CA PHE A 208 -11.15 -14.78 17.15
C PHE A 208 -11.54 -16.26 17.22
N ARG A 209 -12.77 -16.55 17.64
CA ARG A 209 -13.26 -17.93 17.85
C ARG A 209 -13.78 -18.60 16.57
N GLU A 210 -13.81 -17.94 15.44
CA GLU A 210 -14.24 -18.58 14.21
C GLU A 210 -13.05 -19.13 13.44
N PRO A 211 -13.09 -20.41 13.04
CA PRO A 211 -12.09 -20.97 12.15
C PRO A 211 -12.19 -20.19 10.80
N ASN A 212 -11.12 -19.50 10.45
CA ASN A 212 -11.04 -18.78 9.19
C ASN A 212 -11.04 -19.78 8.02
N PRO A 213 -12.07 -19.85 7.17
CA PRO A 213 -12.13 -20.81 6.06
C PRO A 213 -11.13 -20.52 4.93
N GLY A 214 -10.28 -19.51 5.06
CA GLY A 214 -9.41 -19.00 4.01
C GLY A 214 -7.89 -19.19 4.19
N PHE A 215 -7.43 -19.81 5.29
CA PHE A 215 -6.01 -20.16 5.48
C PHE A 215 -5.81 -21.68 5.39
N ARG A 216 -5.92 -22.24 4.21
CA ARG A 216 -5.33 -23.54 3.82
C ARG A 216 -4.41 -23.33 2.65
#